data_d88667259fa94e2e18936b999aa79ff7
#
_entry.id   d88667259fa94e2e18936b999aa79ff7
#
_cell.length_a   1.000
_cell.length_b   1.000
_cell.length_c   1.000
_cell.angle_alpha   90.00
_cell.angle_beta   90.00
_cell.angle_gamma   90.00
#
_symmetry.space_group_name_H-M   'P 1'
#
loop_
_entity.id
_entity.type
_entity.pdbx_description
1 polymer ?
#
loop_
_entity_poly.entity_id
_entity_poly.type
_entity_poly.pdbx_seq_one_letter_code
_entity_poly.pdbx_strand_id
1 'polypeptide(L)'
;MYKRHTGQVSMLESPEMFGSLPLDPNNDWIKLSKFVPWREFDLKYADNFRSKKSQRACDSRMALGSVLIKIHYKGMSDEDLTKEIAMNPYLQYFLGLREYRYECSFDASMMTRFRQRISAEMLAWVNDEIIGRRAAAEKKEEDHKDDDSGSTGTSAQEESKGGESEEENQGTLILDATCAPQNIRFPTDASLLNEARQKAEEIIDILHENGLTDGEKPRTYREKARRKHNSFSKARKKTVKMIRTEIRQQVGYLKRDLGIIDSIEEKHPGCLKETLSVRKQEMLQVIRTLYSQQEYMYRTKTHKVDDRIVSISQPWVRPIVRGKQTADVEFGAKVEMSIVDGFLRIEDLRWDAYNESTTFQESVESYRKAYGHYPERVLADTIFRTRENMRYCKEHGIHLNGPKLGKPYADPAIQKQQKKLEWQESGERGEIERNFGVGKRRYCLDRIVTKLKETSEVMIHASVLYMNLRKKLRLLLRLFFSWLRNSIQIQLERATLALA
;
A
#
# COMPACT_ATOMS: atom_id res chain seq x y z
N MET A 1 -13.09 -14.96 20.39
CA MET A 1 -11.90 -15.59 20.97
C MET A 1 -11.02 -16.15 19.86
N TYR A 2 -9.76 -15.82 19.82
CA TYR A 2 -8.78 -16.37 18.87
C TYR A 2 -8.03 -17.53 19.54
N LYS A 3 -7.89 -18.67 18.84
CA LYS A 3 -7.05 -19.79 19.29
C LYS A 3 -5.78 -19.78 18.44
N ARG A 4 -4.62 -19.60 19.07
CA ARG A 4 -3.32 -19.72 18.42
C ARG A 4 -3.11 -21.15 17.92
N HIS A 5 -2.50 -21.30 16.75
CA HIS A 5 -2.07 -22.62 16.29
C HIS A 5 -0.88 -23.10 17.13
N THR A 6 -1.03 -24.28 17.71
CA THR A 6 0.06 -24.99 18.36
C THR A 6 0.96 -25.55 17.26
N GLY A 7 2.11 -24.97 17.03
CA GLY A 7 3.05 -25.20 15.93
C GLY A 7 3.48 -26.63 15.57
N GLN A 8 2.68 -27.64 15.88
CA GLN A 8 2.85 -29.00 15.39
C GLN A 8 2.36 -29.08 13.94
N VAL A 9 3.30 -29.23 13.01
CA VAL A 9 3.00 -29.57 11.61
C VAL A 9 2.40 -30.98 11.65
N SER A 10 1.10 -31.07 11.41
CA SER A 10 0.42 -32.35 11.30
C SER A 10 0.74 -32.97 9.93
N MET A 11 0.98 -34.28 9.87
CA MET A 11 1.08 -35.03 8.60
C MET A 11 -0.17 -34.84 7.72
N LEU A 12 -1.31 -34.48 8.31
CA LEU A 12 -2.56 -34.12 7.61
C LEU A 12 -2.49 -32.77 6.84
N GLU A 13 -1.39 -32.05 6.93
CA GLU A 13 -1.14 -30.82 6.15
C GLU A 13 -0.41 -31.08 4.82
N SER A 14 -0.12 -32.36 4.51
CA SER A 14 0.41 -32.75 3.21
C SER A 14 -0.65 -32.58 2.12
N PRO A 15 -0.29 -32.03 0.92
CA PRO A 15 -1.20 -31.93 -0.23
C PRO A 15 -1.74 -33.28 -0.67
N GLU A 16 -0.95 -34.35 -0.53
CA GLU A 16 -1.30 -35.71 -0.91
C GLU A 16 -2.36 -36.31 0.03
N MET A 17 -2.54 -35.73 1.21
CA MET A 17 -3.50 -36.16 2.24
C MET A 17 -4.60 -35.11 2.50
N PHE A 18 -4.99 -34.33 1.49
CA PHE A 18 -6.07 -33.35 1.63
C PHE A 18 -7.43 -34.06 1.66
N GLY A 19 -7.82 -34.55 2.84
CA GLY A 19 -8.99 -35.40 3.04
C GLY A 19 -8.94 -36.62 2.15
N SER A 20 -9.97 -36.83 1.33
CA SER A 20 -10.06 -37.89 0.33
C SER A 20 -9.60 -37.48 -1.08
N LEU A 21 -9.17 -36.21 -1.26
CA LEU A 21 -8.79 -35.64 -2.55
C LEU A 21 -7.29 -35.32 -2.54
N PRO A 22 -6.42 -36.15 -3.16
CA PRO A 22 -5.01 -35.83 -3.29
C PRO A 22 -4.82 -34.65 -4.24
N LEU A 23 -4.05 -33.66 -3.81
CA LEU A 23 -3.73 -32.48 -4.59
C LEU A 23 -2.36 -32.59 -5.25
N ASP A 24 -2.22 -32.07 -6.47
CA ASP A 24 -0.94 -32.03 -7.17
C ASP A 24 0.03 -31.07 -6.44
N PRO A 25 1.16 -31.58 -5.88
CA PRO A 25 2.14 -30.76 -5.18
C PRO A 25 2.80 -29.70 -6.07
N ASN A 26 2.68 -29.84 -7.40
CA ASN A 26 3.25 -28.90 -8.37
C ASN A 26 2.36 -27.68 -8.62
N ASN A 27 1.13 -27.68 -8.12
CA ASN A 27 0.24 -26.52 -8.23
C ASN A 27 0.85 -25.26 -7.60
N ASP A 28 0.65 -24.13 -8.25
CA ASP A 28 1.17 -22.83 -7.83
C ASP A 28 0.74 -22.48 -6.38
N TRP A 29 -0.51 -22.72 -6.01
CA TRP A 29 -1.02 -22.38 -4.67
C TRP A 29 -0.37 -23.21 -3.56
N ILE A 30 -0.06 -24.47 -3.84
CA ILE A 30 0.67 -25.34 -2.91
C ILE A 30 2.11 -24.84 -2.73
N LYS A 31 2.79 -24.47 -3.82
CA LYS A 31 4.13 -23.89 -3.77
C LYS A 31 4.13 -22.54 -3.05
N LEU A 32 3.15 -21.68 -3.35
CA LEU A 32 3.01 -20.37 -2.67
C LEU A 32 2.78 -20.52 -1.17
N SER A 33 2.02 -21.53 -0.73
CA SER A 33 1.75 -21.75 0.69
C SER A 33 3.01 -22.01 1.51
N LYS A 34 4.08 -22.52 0.89
CA LYS A 34 5.37 -22.81 1.53
C LYS A 34 6.25 -21.57 1.73
N PHE A 35 5.97 -20.47 1.03
CA PHE A 35 6.75 -19.24 1.14
C PHE A 35 6.25 -18.27 2.20
N VAL A 36 5.00 -18.41 2.65
CA VAL A 36 4.41 -17.52 3.64
C VAL A 36 4.72 -18.02 5.04
N PRO A 37 5.27 -17.18 5.94
CA PRO A 37 5.59 -17.54 7.32
C PRO A 37 4.32 -17.56 8.18
N TRP A 38 3.48 -18.57 7.98
CA TRP A 38 2.14 -18.65 8.59
C TRP A 38 2.15 -18.65 10.11
N ARG A 39 3.14 -19.33 10.72
CA ARG A 39 3.26 -19.46 12.17
C ARG A 39 3.57 -18.13 12.83
N GLU A 40 4.55 -17.44 12.30
CA GLU A 40 5.02 -16.16 12.81
C GLU A 40 3.96 -15.08 12.58
N PHE A 41 3.27 -15.14 11.43
CA PHE A 41 2.11 -14.29 11.17
C PHE A 41 0.97 -14.54 12.16
N ASP A 42 0.70 -15.81 12.51
CA ASP A 42 -0.33 -16.19 13.49
C ASP A 42 -0.08 -15.56 14.86
N LEU A 43 1.17 -15.52 15.30
CA LEU A 43 1.55 -14.90 16.58
C LEU A 43 1.20 -13.39 16.57
N LYS A 44 1.60 -12.67 15.51
CA LYS A 44 1.31 -11.24 15.38
C LYS A 44 -0.18 -10.94 15.20
N TYR A 45 -0.88 -11.77 14.45
CA TYR A 45 -2.32 -11.62 14.22
C TYR A 45 -3.13 -11.83 15.51
N ALA A 46 -2.69 -12.77 16.37
CA ALA A 46 -3.34 -13.06 17.64
C ALA A 46 -3.37 -11.86 18.59
N ASP A 47 -2.39 -10.96 18.53
CA ASP A 47 -2.29 -9.80 19.42
C ASP A 47 -3.41 -8.75 19.16
N ASN A 48 -4.07 -8.81 18.00
CA ASN A 48 -5.23 -7.96 17.68
C ASN A 48 -6.52 -8.39 18.39
N PHE A 49 -6.52 -9.51 19.13
CA PHE A 49 -7.71 -10.05 19.80
C PHE A 49 -7.65 -9.85 21.32
N ARG A 50 -8.24 -8.77 21.80
CA ARG A 50 -8.26 -8.42 23.22
C ARG A 50 -9.29 -9.19 24.06
N SER A 51 -10.39 -9.66 23.43
CA SER A 51 -11.51 -10.27 24.15
C SER A 51 -11.38 -11.79 24.30
N LYS A 52 -11.50 -12.29 25.53
CA LYS A 52 -11.53 -13.73 25.86
C LYS A 52 -12.93 -14.35 25.78
N LYS A 53 -14.01 -13.57 25.62
CA LYS A 53 -15.40 -13.99 25.73
C LYS A 53 -16.23 -13.72 24.46
N SER A 54 -15.64 -13.84 23.28
CA SER A 54 -16.34 -13.63 22.02
C SER A 54 -16.43 -14.91 21.19
N GLN A 55 -17.28 -14.89 20.17
CA GLN A 55 -17.35 -15.95 19.16
C GLN A 55 -15.97 -16.25 18.57
N ARG A 56 -15.71 -17.53 18.21
CA ARG A 56 -14.43 -17.96 17.64
C ARG A 56 -14.11 -17.14 16.40
N ALA A 57 -12.94 -16.54 16.35
CA ALA A 57 -12.46 -15.82 15.18
C ALA A 57 -11.92 -16.80 14.13
N CYS A 58 -12.00 -16.42 12.86
CA CYS A 58 -11.36 -17.16 11.78
C CYS A 58 -9.83 -17.15 11.94
N ASP A 59 -9.19 -18.20 11.46
CA ASP A 59 -7.76 -18.39 11.54
C ASP A 59 -6.99 -17.29 10.76
N SER A 60 -5.79 -16.95 11.22
CA SER A 60 -4.91 -15.97 10.60
C SER A 60 -4.58 -16.31 9.16
N ARG A 61 -4.36 -17.59 8.87
CA ARG A 61 -4.08 -18.11 7.53
C ARG A 61 -5.28 -17.89 6.59
N MET A 62 -6.53 -18.06 7.09
CA MET A 62 -7.73 -17.70 6.35
C MET A 62 -7.78 -16.20 6.03
N ALA A 63 -7.47 -15.35 7.01
CA ALA A 63 -7.52 -13.91 6.83
C ALA A 63 -6.48 -13.42 5.80
N LEU A 64 -5.21 -13.72 6.00
CA LEU A 64 -4.14 -13.31 5.07
C LEU A 64 -4.30 -13.99 3.71
N GLY A 65 -4.54 -15.31 3.70
CA GLY A 65 -4.70 -16.08 2.47
C GLY A 65 -5.81 -15.54 1.58
N SER A 66 -6.98 -15.19 2.16
CA SER A 66 -8.09 -14.62 1.39
C SER A 66 -7.76 -13.25 0.80
N VAL A 67 -7.01 -12.41 1.50
CA VAL A 67 -6.54 -11.12 0.97
C VAL A 67 -5.57 -11.35 -0.21
N LEU A 68 -4.65 -12.32 -0.11
CA LEU A 68 -3.72 -12.65 -1.19
C LEU A 68 -4.45 -13.26 -2.41
N ILE A 69 -5.44 -14.12 -2.18
CA ILE A 69 -6.30 -14.67 -3.26
C ILE A 69 -7.08 -13.54 -3.94
N LYS A 70 -7.58 -12.56 -3.18
CA LYS A 70 -8.26 -11.36 -3.73
C LYS A 70 -7.37 -10.56 -4.66
N ILE A 71 -6.08 -10.41 -4.33
CA ILE A 71 -5.09 -9.75 -5.21
C ILE A 71 -4.88 -10.55 -6.50
N HIS A 72 -4.84 -11.89 -6.40
CA HIS A 72 -4.69 -12.76 -7.57
C HIS A 72 -5.85 -12.58 -8.57
N TYR A 73 -7.07 -12.62 -8.07
CA TYR A 73 -8.30 -12.46 -8.87
C TYR A 73 -8.72 -10.99 -8.95
N LYS A 74 -7.87 -10.16 -9.54
CA LYS A 74 -8.11 -8.73 -9.71
C LYS A 74 -9.50 -8.45 -10.27
N GLY A 75 -10.24 -7.58 -9.58
CA GLY A 75 -11.58 -7.13 -10.02
C GLY A 75 -12.75 -8.03 -9.60
N MET A 76 -12.49 -9.22 -9.04
CA MET A 76 -13.53 -10.09 -8.51
C MET A 76 -14.21 -9.45 -7.27
N SER A 77 -15.52 -9.62 -7.08
CA SER A 77 -16.22 -9.19 -5.85
C SER A 77 -15.83 -10.05 -4.65
N ASP A 78 -16.15 -9.63 -3.43
CA ASP A 78 -15.88 -10.46 -2.24
C ASP A 78 -16.85 -11.67 -2.22
N GLU A 79 -18.07 -11.51 -2.72
CA GLU A 79 -19.06 -12.58 -2.90
C GLU A 79 -18.60 -13.64 -3.92
N ASP A 80 -18.10 -13.22 -5.07
CA ASP A 80 -17.60 -14.14 -6.08
C ASP A 80 -16.31 -14.83 -5.64
N LEU A 81 -15.48 -14.15 -4.86
CA LEU A 81 -14.29 -14.74 -4.26
C LEU A 81 -14.63 -15.90 -3.33
N THR A 82 -15.68 -15.76 -2.49
CA THR A 82 -16.11 -16.86 -1.61
C THR A 82 -16.64 -18.07 -2.40
N LYS A 83 -17.33 -17.83 -3.53
CA LYS A 83 -17.75 -18.91 -4.45
C LYS A 83 -16.55 -19.61 -5.10
N GLU A 84 -15.57 -18.84 -5.57
CA GLU A 84 -14.35 -19.39 -6.16
C GLU A 84 -13.57 -20.25 -5.14
N ILE A 85 -13.45 -19.78 -3.90
CA ILE A 85 -12.83 -20.54 -2.80
C ILE A 85 -13.59 -21.84 -2.54
N ALA A 86 -14.94 -21.82 -2.56
CA ALA A 86 -15.76 -22.99 -2.36
C ALA A 86 -15.57 -24.06 -3.45
N MET A 87 -15.32 -23.63 -4.69
CA MET A 87 -15.15 -24.55 -5.84
C MET A 87 -13.72 -25.04 -6.04
N ASN A 88 -12.72 -24.39 -5.43
CA ASN A 88 -11.32 -24.66 -5.74
C ASN A 88 -10.57 -25.26 -4.53
N PRO A 89 -10.25 -26.56 -4.55
CA PRO A 89 -9.59 -27.23 -3.44
C PRO A 89 -8.17 -26.72 -3.17
N TYR A 90 -7.47 -26.21 -4.18
CA TYR A 90 -6.13 -25.62 -4.00
C TYR A 90 -6.18 -24.30 -3.23
N LEU A 91 -7.23 -23.49 -3.44
CA LEU A 91 -7.45 -22.29 -2.65
C LEU A 91 -7.79 -22.65 -1.19
N GLN A 92 -8.62 -23.66 -0.98
CA GLN A 92 -8.95 -24.15 0.36
C GLN A 92 -7.71 -24.68 1.08
N TYR A 93 -6.84 -25.42 0.43
CA TYR A 93 -5.55 -25.84 0.98
C TYR A 93 -4.67 -24.63 1.34
N PHE A 94 -4.59 -23.64 0.44
CA PHE A 94 -3.83 -22.41 0.70
C PHE A 94 -4.34 -21.67 1.94
N LEU A 95 -5.65 -21.68 2.18
CA LEU A 95 -6.29 -21.13 3.37
C LEU A 95 -6.12 -21.98 4.64
N GLY A 96 -5.48 -23.15 4.56
CA GLY A 96 -5.21 -24.03 5.70
C GLY A 96 -6.33 -25.00 6.04
N LEU A 97 -7.28 -25.24 5.15
CA LEU A 97 -8.23 -26.32 5.32
C LEU A 97 -7.50 -27.67 5.17
N ARG A 98 -8.00 -28.68 5.85
CA ARG A 98 -7.44 -30.05 5.83
C ARG A 98 -8.19 -30.99 4.90
N GLU A 99 -9.35 -30.58 4.43
CA GLU A 99 -10.24 -31.33 3.55
C GLU A 99 -11.05 -30.37 2.68
N TYR A 100 -11.52 -30.87 1.55
CA TYR A 100 -12.40 -30.15 0.66
C TYR A 100 -13.79 -29.93 1.28
N ARG A 101 -14.30 -28.71 1.16
CA ARG A 101 -15.64 -28.31 1.60
C ARG A 101 -16.39 -27.66 0.44
N TYR A 102 -17.66 -28.04 0.25
CA TYR A 102 -18.52 -27.49 -0.79
C TYR A 102 -18.94 -26.03 -0.54
N GLU A 103 -18.71 -25.52 0.68
CA GLU A 103 -19.03 -24.15 1.08
C GLU A 103 -17.77 -23.43 1.58
N CYS A 104 -17.73 -22.13 1.38
CA CYS A 104 -16.67 -21.31 1.93
C CYS A 104 -16.79 -21.26 3.47
N SER A 105 -15.67 -21.36 4.17
CA SER A 105 -15.62 -21.38 5.63
C SER A 105 -15.94 -20.03 6.28
N PHE A 106 -16.17 -18.99 5.50
CA PHE A 106 -16.54 -17.65 5.97
C PHE A 106 -17.43 -16.93 4.95
N ASP A 107 -18.23 -16.00 5.45
CA ASP A 107 -19.09 -15.13 4.66
C ASP A 107 -18.27 -13.98 4.01
N ALA A 108 -18.72 -13.49 2.84
CA ALA A 108 -18.08 -12.42 2.11
C ALA A 108 -17.85 -11.13 2.94
N SER A 109 -18.76 -10.84 3.89
CA SER A 109 -18.63 -9.69 4.80
C SER A 109 -17.39 -9.78 5.71
N MET A 110 -16.89 -10.99 5.96
CA MET A 110 -15.69 -11.21 6.75
C MET A 110 -14.42 -10.65 6.08
N MET A 111 -14.41 -10.52 4.76
CA MET A 111 -13.28 -9.91 4.03
C MET A 111 -12.96 -8.49 4.51
N THR A 112 -13.98 -7.71 4.85
CA THR A 112 -13.78 -6.38 5.45
C THR A 112 -13.13 -6.48 6.83
N ARG A 113 -13.60 -7.42 7.66
CA ARG A 113 -13.01 -7.65 9.00
C ARG A 113 -11.60 -8.20 8.93
N PHE A 114 -11.27 -9.03 7.95
CA PHE A 114 -9.90 -9.50 7.72
C PHE A 114 -8.97 -8.33 7.40
N ARG A 115 -9.36 -7.48 6.45
CA ARG A 115 -8.59 -6.27 6.10
C ARG A 115 -8.46 -5.27 7.25
N GLN A 116 -9.41 -5.21 8.18
CA GLN A 116 -9.33 -4.34 9.37
C GLN A 116 -8.42 -4.91 10.47
N ARG A 117 -8.27 -6.24 10.55
CA ARG A 117 -7.45 -6.92 11.56
C ARG A 117 -6.00 -7.11 11.13
N ILE A 118 -5.75 -7.15 9.85
CA ILE A 118 -4.40 -7.15 9.29
C ILE A 118 -3.94 -5.70 9.23
N SER A 119 -2.76 -5.39 9.75
CA SER A 119 -2.17 -4.06 9.59
C SER A 119 -1.16 -4.01 8.43
N ALA A 120 -0.86 -2.80 7.95
CA ALA A 120 0.15 -2.56 6.93
C ALA A 120 1.54 -3.03 7.43
N GLU A 121 1.85 -2.78 8.70
CA GLU A 121 3.11 -3.18 9.34
C GLU A 121 3.26 -4.71 9.41
N MET A 122 2.17 -5.44 9.69
CA MET A 122 2.19 -6.91 9.64
C MET A 122 2.54 -7.41 8.25
N LEU A 123 1.98 -6.81 7.20
CA LEU A 123 2.27 -7.20 5.82
C LEU A 123 3.68 -6.79 5.37
N ALA A 124 4.16 -5.63 5.81
CA ALA A 124 5.54 -5.21 5.59
C ALA A 124 6.51 -6.21 6.24
N TRP A 125 6.24 -6.61 7.49
CA TRP A 125 7.03 -7.63 8.17
C TRP A 125 7.02 -8.98 7.42
N VAL A 126 5.85 -9.48 6.99
CA VAL A 126 5.76 -10.72 6.19
C VAL A 126 6.54 -10.60 4.88
N ASN A 127 6.50 -9.42 4.25
CA ASN A 127 7.25 -9.16 3.04
C ASN A 127 8.75 -9.22 3.28
N ASP A 128 9.26 -8.57 4.34
CA ASP A 128 10.67 -8.56 4.73
C ASP A 128 11.17 -9.99 5.03
N GLU A 129 10.35 -10.82 5.67
CA GLU A 129 10.64 -12.25 5.92
C GLU A 129 10.76 -13.04 4.61
N ILE A 130 9.81 -12.85 3.69
CA ILE A 130 9.81 -13.56 2.40
C ILE A 130 11.01 -13.19 1.54
N ILE A 131 11.43 -11.92 1.54
CA ILE A 131 12.59 -11.46 0.75
C ILE A 131 13.93 -11.72 1.45
N GLY A 132 13.94 -12.25 2.66
CA GLY A 132 15.15 -12.57 3.43
C GLY A 132 15.85 -11.36 4.07
N ARG A 133 15.23 -10.18 4.01
CA ARG A 133 15.80 -8.93 4.55
C ARG A 133 15.97 -8.98 6.07
N ARG A 134 15.03 -9.61 6.76
CA ARG A 134 15.02 -9.72 8.21
C ARG A 134 16.05 -10.72 8.73
N ALA A 135 16.21 -11.85 8.06
CA ALA A 135 17.18 -12.87 8.46
C ALA A 135 18.63 -12.34 8.47
N ALA A 136 18.94 -11.41 7.56
CA ALA A 136 20.24 -10.74 7.55
C ALA A 136 20.43 -9.79 8.73
N ALA A 137 19.37 -9.08 9.15
CA ALA A 137 19.40 -8.20 10.31
C ALA A 137 19.50 -8.96 11.64
N GLU A 138 18.76 -10.07 11.78
CA GLU A 138 18.76 -10.90 13.01
C GLU A 138 20.10 -11.62 13.22
N LYS A 139 20.73 -12.14 12.18
CA LYS A 139 22.06 -12.76 12.26
C LYS A 139 23.12 -11.81 12.81
N LYS A 140 23.06 -10.53 12.44
CA LYS A 140 24.01 -9.54 12.97
C LYS A 140 23.73 -9.16 14.42
N GLU A 141 22.48 -9.19 14.89
CA GLU A 141 22.15 -8.96 16.30
C GLU A 141 22.53 -10.17 17.19
N GLU A 142 22.53 -11.39 16.66
CA GLU A 142 22.98 -12.60 17.35
C GLU A 142 24.50 -12.64 17.44
N ASP A 143 25.23 -12.36 16.37
CA ASP A 143 26.69 -12.30 16.35
C ASP A 143 27.25 -11.23 17.31
N HIS A 144 26.53 -10.12 17.55
CA HIS A 144 26.90 -9.12 18.56
C HIS A 144 26.56 -9.52 20.01
N LYS A 145 25.69 -10.49 20.25
CA LYS A 145 25.32 -10.96 21.60
C LYS A 145 26.23 -12.10 22.11
N ASP A 146 26.82 -12.85 21.22
CA ASP A 146 27.71 -13.95 21.59
C ASP A 146 29.13 -13.49 22.00
N ASP A 147 29.53 -12.26 21.66
CA ASP A 147 30.81 -11.65 22.05
C ASP A 147 30.80 -11.10 23.51
N ASP A 148 29.65 -11.03 24.19
CA ASP A 148 29.55 -10.43 25.55
C ASP A 148 29.43 -11.46 26.68
N SER A 149 29.73 -12.75 26.45
CA SER A 149 29.70 -13.76 27.49
C SER A 149 31.06 -14.46 27.68
N GLY A 150 31.91 -13.83 28.51
CA GLY A 150 32.83 -14.53 29.39
C GLY A 150 34.28 -14.60 28.99
N SER A 151 35.12 -13.72 29.53
CA SER A 151 36.38 -14.12 30.17
C SER A 151 36.91 -13.02 31.08
N THR A 152 36.89 -13.28 32.36
CA THR A 152 37.74 -12.60 33.38
C THR A 152 39.17 -13.11 33.24
N GLY A 153 40.11 -12.22 32.92
CA GLY A 153 41.54 -12.55 32.90
C GLY A 153 42.44 -11.37 32.62
N THR A 154 42.86 -10.68 33.64
CA THR A 154 44.02 -9.82 33.94
C THR A 154 44.97 -9.39 32.81
N SER A 155 45.10 -8.06 32.70
CA SER A 155 46.32 -7.25 32.40
C SER A 155 47.13 -7.48 31.14
N ALA A 156 47.05 -6.46 30.24
CA ALA A 156 48.20 -5.68 29.77
C ALA A 156 47.67 -4.56 28.86
N GLN A 157 48.13 -3.33 29.13
CA GLN A 157 47.87 -2.17 28.29
C GLN A 157 48.60 -2.32 26.96
N GLU A 158 47.84 -2.34 25.87
CA GLU A 158 48.33 -1.88 24.57
C GLU A 158 47.19 -1.08 23.95
N GLU A 159 47.44 0.21 23.74
CA GLU A 159 46.63 1.11 22.96
C GLU A 159 46.60 0.61 21.51
N SER A 160 45.57 -0.17 21.16
CA SER A 160 45.25 -0.38 19.74
C SER A 160 44.06 0.54 19.41
N LYS A 161 44.36 1.53 18.54
CA LYS A 161 43.35 2.29 17.82
C LYS A 161 42.35 1.33 17.21
N GLY A 162 41.10 1.36 17.72
CA GLY A 162 39.98 0.68 17.14
C GLY A 162 39.70 1.26 15.75
N GLY A 163 40.26 0.63 14.73
CA GLY A 163 39.76 0.78 13.39
C GLY A 163 38.44 0.01 13.33
N GLU A 164 37.31 0.70 13.33
CA GLU A 164 36.08 0.15 12.81
C GLU A 164 36.42 -0.31 11.37
N SER A 165 36.37 -1.61 11.12
CA SER A 165 36.43 -2.12 9.77
C SER A 165 35.21 -1.57 9.05
N GLU A 166 35.39 -0.50 8.26
CA GLU A 166 34.34 -0.01 7.37
C GLU A 166 33.99 -1.19 6.45
N GLU A 167 32.83 -1.82 6.72
CA GLU A 167 32.29 -2.83 5.82
C GLU A 167 32.11 -2.18 4.45
N GLU A 168 32.71 -2.74 3.39
CA GLU A 168 32.58 -2.22 2.04
C GLU A 168 31.12 -2.16 1.63
N ASN A 169 30.72 -1.05 1.02
CA ASN A 169 29.37 -0.88 0.50
C ASN A 169 29.07 -1.96 -0.56
N GLN A 170 27.89 -2.58 -0.49
CA GLN A 170 27.52 -3.69 -1.36
C GLN A 170 26.08 -3.55 -1.87
N GLY A 171 25.85 -4.05 -3.09
CA GLY A 171 24.53 -4.16 -3.68
C GLY A 171 24.00 -2.86 -4.30
N THR A 172 22.83 -2.99 -4.90
CA THR A 172 22.16 -1.88 -5.60
C THR A 172 20.77 -1.66 -5.01
N LEU A 173 20.50 -0.44 -4.61
CA LEU A 173 19.18 0.01 -4.16
C LEU A 173 18.53 0.82 -5.30
N ILE A 174 17.39 0.38 -5.81
CA ILE A 174 16.60 1.13 -6.80
C ILE A 174 15.42 1.77 -6.08
N LEU A 175 15.26 3.09 -6.19
CA LEU A 175 14.19 3.85 -5.54
C LEU A 175 13.34 4.61 -6.56
N ASP A 176 12.04 4.54 -6.39
CA ASP A 176 11.08 5.38 -7.12
C ASP A 176 9.73 5.39 -6.41
N ALA A 177 8.89 6.38 -6.72
CA ALA A 177 7.55 6.48 -6.15
C ALA A 177 6.47 6.36 -7.22
N THR A 178 5.35 5.79 -6.81
CA THR A 178 4.16 5.70 -7.64
C THR A 178 2.92 6.14 -6.88
N CYS A 179 1.83 6.44 -7.61
CA CYS A 179 0.52 6.62 -7.00
C CYS A 179 -0.26 5.31 -7.06
N ALA A 180 -0.91 4.94 -5.95
CA ALA A 180 -1.95 3.93 -5.88
C ALA A 180 -3.32 4.63 -5.82
N PRO A 181 -4.02 4.79 -6.97
CA PRO A 181 -5.25 5.57 -7.03
C PRO A 181 -6.38 4.92 -6.23
N GLN A 182 -7.08 5.75 -5.47
CA GLN A 182 -8.27 5.35 -4.73
C GLN A 182 -9.50 5.35 -5.65
N ASN A 183 -10.40 4.38 -5.44
CA ASN A 183 -11.65 4.31 -6.17
C ASN A 183 -12.65 5.37 -5.68
N ILE A 184 -12.44 6.62 -6.08
CA ILE A 184 -13.35 7.72 -5.84
C ILE A 184 -13.91 8.23 -7.17
N ARG A 185 -15.08 8.88 -7.11
CA ARG A 185 -15.57 9.65 -8.26
C ARG A 185 -14.59 10.78 -8.54
N PHE A 186 -14.32 11.06 -9.85
CA PHE A 186 -13.50 12.21 -10.21
C PHE A 186 -14.03 13.49 -9.56
N PRO A 187 -13.27 14.15 -8.68
CA PRO A 187 -13.74 15.27 -7.89
C PRO A 187 -13.79 16.54 -8.73
N THR A 188 -15.00 17.10 -8.89
CA THR A 188 -15.18 18.46 -9.36
C THR A 188 -15.76 19.30 -8.25
N ASP A 189 -15.41 20.59 -8.16
CA ASP A 189 -15.90 21.47 -7.10
C ASP A 189 -17.44 21.48 -7.03
N ALA A 190 -18.11 21.53 -8.20
CA ALA A 190 -19.56 21.48 -8.27
C ALA A 190 -20.15 20.16 -7.73
N SER A 191 -19.51 19.01 -8.01
CA SER A 191 -20.00 17.71 -7.54
C SER A 191 -19.78 17.53 -6.05
N LEU A 192 -18.62 17.96 -5.52
CA LEU A 192 -18.30 17.91 -4.10
C LEU A 192 -19.23 18.79 -3.27
N LEU A 193 -19.48 20.02 -3.70
CA LEU A 193 -20.41 20.93 -3.06
C LEU A 193 -21.84 20.41 -3.08
N ASN A 194 -22.29 19.82 -4.19
CA ASN A 194 -23.62 19.22 -4.28
C ASN A 194 -23.76 18.01 -3.34
N GLU A 195 -22.72 17.15 -3.22
CA GLU A 195 -22.72 16.03 -2.28
C GLU A 195 -22.71 16.52 -0.84
N ALA A 196 -21.88 17.52 -0.50
CA ALA A 196 -21.85 18.15 0.82
C ALA A 196 -23.20 18.71 1.23
N ARG A 197 -23.89 19.43 0.31
CA ARG A 197 -25.23 19.96 0.52
C ARG A 197 -26.23 18.83 0.83
N GLN A 198 -26.24 17.77 0.02
CA GLN A 198 -27.15 16.62 0.25
C GLN A 198 -26.92 15.98 1.62
N LYS A 199 -25.66 15.84 2.04
CA LYS A 199 -25.31 15.29 3.35
C LYS A 199 -25.70 16.24 4.51
N ALA A 200 -25.55 17.54 4.32
CA ALA A 200 -26.02 18.54 5.29
C ALA A 200 -27.57 18.51 5.41
N GLU A 201 -28.29 18.38 4.28
CA GLU A 201 -29.75 18.21 4.28
C GLU A 201 -30.20 16.93 5.00
N GLU A 202 -29.46 15.81 4.85
CA GLU A 202 -29.73 14.57 5.61
C GLU A 202 -29.55 14.79 7.12
N ILE A 203 -28.56 15.58 7.54
CA ILE A 203 -28.36 15.92 8.95
C ILE A 203 -29.51 16.76 9.47
N ILE A 204 -29.95 17.78 8.72
CA ILE A 204 -31.11 18.61 9.10
C ILE A 204 -32.36 17.76 9.25
N ASP A 205 -32.56 16.76 8.37
CA ASP A 205 -33.71 15.86 8.45
C ASP A 205 -33.70 15.07 9.76
N ILE A 206 -32.56 14.52 10.15
CA ILE A 206 -32.38 13.79 11.39
C ILE A 206 -32.68 14.70 12.61
N LEU A 207 -32.12 15.92 12.62
CA LEU A 207 -32.37 16.86 13.70
C LEU A 207 -33.85 17.24 13.81
N HIS A 208 -34.55 17.39 12.68
CA HIS A 208 -35.99 17.63 12.64
C HIS A 208 -36.81 16.44 13.16
N GLU A 209 -36.49 15.20 12.72
CA GLU A 209 -37.13 13.97 13.15
C GLU A 209 -36.98 13.73 14.67
N ASN A 210 -35.91 14.23 15.27
CA ASN A 210 -35.68 14.20 16.72
C ASN A 210 -36.31 15.41 17.49
N GLY A 211 -37.14 16.21 16.82
CA GLY A 211 -37.87 17.31 17.46
C GLY A 211 -37.03 18.55 17.82
N LEU A 212 -35.85 18.67 17.27
CA LEU A 212 -34.91 19.78 17.57
C LEU A 212 -35.16 21.04 16.72
N THR A 213 -36.23 21.07 15.96
CA THR A 213 -36.69 22.23 15.21
C THR A 213 -38.06 22.66 15.75
N ASP A 214 -38.37 23.95 15.82
CA ASP A 214 -39.59 24.52 16.42
C ASP A 214 -40.92 24.10 15.72
N GLY A 215 -41.09 22.80 15.46
CA GLY A 215 -42.29 22.20 14.84
C GLY A 215 -42.28 22.22 13.30
N GLU A 216 -41.69 23.20 12.66
CA GLU A 216 -41.59 23.28 11.21
C GLU A 216 -40.21 22.84 10.70
N LYS A 217 -40.22 22.08 9.58
CA LYS A 217 -38.98 21.68 8.93
C LYS A 217 -38.28 22.89 8.29
N PRO A 218 -37.02 23.15 8.62
CA PRO A 218 -36.29 24.26 8.04
C PRO A 218 -36.21 24.22 6.49
N ARG A 219 -36.35 25.37 5.84
CA ARG A 219 -36.40 25.47 4.39
C ARG A 219 -35.01 25.43 3.77
N THR A 220 -34.61 24.27 3.24
CA THR A 220 -33.27 24.01 2.63
C THR A 220 -33.22 24.31 1.13
N TYR A 221 -34.34 24.54 0.44
CA TYR A 221 -34.44 24.73 -1.02
C TYR A 221 -33.89 23.53 -1.85
N ARG A 222 -33.85 22.32 -1.28
CA ARG A 222 -33.27 21.10 -1.88
C ARG A 222 -33.75 20.80 -3.29
N GLU A 223 -35.06 20.94 -3.57
CA GLU A 223 -35.63 20.66 -4.88
C GLU A 223 -35.12 21.65 -5.96
N LYS A 224 -34.98 22.93 -5.61
CA LYS A 224 -34.44 23.96 -6.52
C LYS A 224 -32.96 23.71 -6.77
N ALA A 225 -32.17 23.40 -5.74
CA ALA A 225 -30.75 23.10 -5.85
C ALA A 225 -30.52 21.84 -6.68
N ARG A 226 -31.28 20.77 -6.44
CA ARG A 226 -31.22 19.50 -7.20
C ARG A 226 -31.54 19.72 -8.68
N ARG A 227 -32.64 20.41 -9.01
CA ARG A 227 -33.00 20.69 -10.40
C ARG A 227 -31.90 21.46 -11.14
N LYS A 228 -31.34 22.50 -10.50
CA LYS A 228 -30.26 23.31 -11.10
C LYS A 228 -28.99 22.49 -11.32
N HIS A 229 -28.56 21.72 -10.31
CA HIS A 229 -27.38 20.84 -10.43
C HIS A 229 -27.59 19.78 -11.53
N ASN A 230 -28.74 19.16 -11.62
CA ASN A 230 -29.07 18.20 -12.67
C ASN A 230 -29.02 18.83 -14.08
N SER A 231 -29.53 20.04 -14.22
CA SER A 231 -29.44 20.80 -15.50
C SER A 231 -27.99 21.09 -15.87
N PHE A 232 -27.19 21.56 -14.90
CA PHE A 232 -25.74 21.77 -15.09
C PHE A 232 -25.00 20.49 -15.42
N SER A 233 -25.28 19.39 -14.71
CA SER A 233 -24.61 18.10 -14.94
C SER A 233 -24.86 17.53 -16.32
N LYS A 234 -26.08 17.68 -16.86
CA LYS A 234 -26.49 17.21 -18.19
C LYS A 234 -25.96 18.07 -19.33
N ALA A 235 -25.48 19.29 -19.07
CA ALA A 235 -24.95 20.17 -20.10
C ALA A 235 -23.73 19.58 -20.80
N ARG A 236 -23.77 19.39 -22.11
CA ARG A 236 -22.71 18.80 -22.93
C ARG A 236 -21.43 19.65 -22.91
N LYS A 237 -21.57 20.97 -23.01
CA LYS A 237 -20.45 21.92 -22.90
C LYS A 237 -20.65 22.80 -21.68
N LYS A 238 -19.65 22.86 -20.82
CA LYS A 238 -19.64 23.67 -19.60
C LYS A 238 -18.66 24.82 -19.78
N THR A 239 -19.20 26.04 -19.90
CA THR A 239 -18.36 27.24 -19.94
C THR A 239 -17.86 27.60 -18.53
N VAL A 240 -16.75 28.32 -18.44
CA VAL A 240 -16.21 28.84 -17.17
C VAL A 240 -17.28 29.65 -16.39
N LYS A 241 -18.10 30.44 -17.09
CA LYS A 241 -19.20 31.22 -16.50
C LYS A 241 -20.27 30.30 -15.86
N MET A 242 -20.63 29.19 -16.54
CA MET A 242 -21.60 28.22 -16.03
C MET A 242 -21.05 27.52 -14.80
N ILE A 243 -19.80 27.05 -14.86
CA ILE A 243 -19.12 26.39 -13.72
C ILE A 243 -19.09 27.34 -12.52
N ARG A 244 -18.63 28.57 -12.70
CA ARG A 244 -18.55 29.56 -11.63
C ARG A 244 -19.91 29.91 -11.02
N THR A 245 -20.96 29.97 -11.88
CA THR A 245 -22.34 30.20 -11.42
C THR A 245 -22.85 29.05 -10.58
N GLU A 246 -22.59 27.80 -11.01
CA GLU A 246 -22.97 26.59 -10.26
C GLU A 246 -22.27 26.53 -8.90
N ILE A 247 -20.94 26.73 -8.85
CA ILE A 247 -20.17 26.76 -7.60
C ILE A 247 -20.74 27.80 -6.65
N ARG A 248 -20.99 29.04 -7.12
CA ARG A 248 -21.58 30.10 -6.31
C ARG A 248 -22.93 29.69 -5.69
N GLN A 249 -23.78 29.04 -6.50
CA GLN A 249 -25.10 28.63 -6.03
C GLN A 249 -25.01 27.51 -5.00
N GLN A 250 -24.16 26.49 -5.23
CA GLN A 250 -23.96 25.38 -4.32
C GLN A 250 -23.33 25.84 -3.00
N VAL A 251 -22.31 26.72 -3.04
CA VAL A 251 -21.75 27.35 -1.84
C VAL A 251 -22.83 28.10 -1.05
N GLY A 252 -23.72 28.86 -1.73
CA GLY A 252 -24.81 29.58 -1.08
C GLY A 252 -25.86 28.67 -0.43
N TYR A 253 -26.19 27.53 -1.05
CA TYR A 253 -27.07 26.52 -0.47
C TYR A 253 -26.41 25.86 0.74
N LEU A 254 -25.18 25.39 0.61
CA LEU A 254 -24.44 24.74 1.70
C LEU A 254 -24.23 25.68 2.90
N LYS A 255 -23.92 26.96 2.65
CA LYS A 255 -23.83 27.96 3.72
C LYS A 255 -25.11 28.06 4.54
N ARG A 256 -26.27 28.06 3.86
CA ARG A 256 -27.56 28.10 4.54
C ARG A 256 -27.80 26.84 5.37
N ASP A 257 -27.52 25.67 4.81
CA ASP A 257 -27.77 24.41 5.47
C ASP A 257 -26.86 24.28 6.71
N LEU A 258 -25.59 24.67 6.62
CA LEU A 258 -24.69 24.74 7.78
C LEU A 258 -25.20 25.73 8.84
N GLY A 259 -25.66 26.94 8.43
CA GLY A 259 -26.23 27.93 9.33
C GLY A 259 -27.50 27.42 10.04
N ILE A 260 -28.33 26.59 9.40
CA ILE A 260 -29.48 25.94 10.04
C ILE A 260 -28.98 24.95 11.13
N ILE A 261 -27.98 24.12 10.82
CA ILE A 261 -27.40 23.16 11.77
C ILE A 261 -26.79 23.91 12.96
N ASP A 262 -26.04 24.98 12.72
CA ASP A 262 -25.41 25.80 13.76
C ASP A 262 -26.47 26.45 14.65
N SER A 263 -27.56 26.99 14.08
CA SER A 263 -28.66 27.61 14.84
C SER A 263 -29.41 26.58 15.71
N ILE A 264 -29.52 25.32 15.26
CA ILE A 264 -30.12 24.23 16.07
C ILE A 264 -29.18 23.89 17.23
N GLU A 265 -27.86 23.78 17.00
CA GLU A 265 -26.88 23.50 18.05
C GLU A 265 -26.79 24.62 19.07
N GLU A 266 -26.92 25.89 18.66
CA GLU A 266 -26.99 27.04 19.56
C GLU A 266 -28.22 27.01 20.47
N LYS A 267 -29.39 26.60 19.94
CA LYS A 267 -30.62 26.46 20.72
C LYS A 267 -30.62 25.23 21.64
N HIS A 268 -29.97 24.16 21.20
CA HIS A 268 -29.92 22.87 21.91
C HIS A 268 -28.47 22.40 22.04
N PRO A 269 -27.66 22.99 22.95
CA PRO A 269 -26.24 22.68 23.07
C PRO A 269 -25.99 21.18 23.33
N GLY A 270 -25.13 20.56 22.52
CA GLY A 270 -24.80 19.15 22.63
C GLY A 270 -25.69 18.21 21.79
N CYS A 271 -26.76 18.71 21.17
CA CYS A 271 -27.70 17.89 20.40
C CYS A 271 -27.05 17.12 19.26
N LEU A 272 -26.03 17.68 18.60
CA LEU A 272 -25.32 16.98 17.52
C LEU A 272 -24.60 15.71 18.01
N LYS A 273 -24.05 15.74 19.24
CA LYS A 273 -23.38 14.58 19.83
C LYS A 273 -24.38 13.50 20.27
N GLU A 274 -25.52 13.90 20.75
CA GLU A 274 -26.56 12.99 21.24
C GLU A 274 -27.35 12.35 20.09
N THR A 275 -27.63 13.09 19.03
CA THR A 275 -28.52 12.67 17.95
C THR A 275 -27.77 12.03 16.79
N LEU A 276 -26.56 12.50 16.47
CA LEU A 276 -25.82 12.00 15.32
C LEU A 276 -24.86 10.88 15.72
N SER A 277 -24.82 9.82 14.90
CA SER A 277 -23.75 8.81 15.04
C SER A 277 -22.38 9.45 14.88
N VAL A 278 -21.35 8.87 15.50
CA VAL A 278 -19.92 9.33 15.40
C VAL A 278 -19.52 9.58 13.94
N ARG A 279 -19.86 8.66 13.05
CA ARG A 279 -19.57 8.81 11.61
C ARG A 279 -20.23 10.03 10.97
N LYS A 280 -21.45 10.40 11.40
CA LYS A 280 -22.15 11.60 10.89
C LYS A 280 -21.58 12.88 11.48
N GLN A 281 -21.11 12.84 12.72
CA GLN A 281 -20.39 13.97 13.34
C GLN A 281 -19.08 14.23 12.61
N GLU A 282 -18.28 13.20 12.35
CA GLU A 282 -17.04 13.31 11.56
C GLU A 282 -17.32 13.84 10.15
N MET A 283 -18.34 13.32 9.49
CA MET A 283 -18.76 13.78 8.15
C MET A 283 -19.16 15.25 8.17
N LEU A 284 -19.85 15.74 9.20
CA LEU A 284 -20.20 17.16 9.33
C LEU A 284 -18.96 18.04 9.44
N GLN A 285 -17.93 17.62 10.18
CA GLN A 285 -16.66 18.34 10.25
C GLN A 285 -15.96 18.40 8.90
N VAL A 286 -15.94 17.28 8.15
CA VAL A 286 -15.42 17.25 6.78
C VAL A 286 -16.17 18.21 5.86
N ILE A 287 -17.50 18.27 5.96
CA ILE A 287 -18.34 19.20 5.18
C ILE A 287 -18.04 20.66 5.52
N ARG A 288 -17.85 20.99 6.79
CA ARG A 288 -17.45 22.35 7.23
C ARG A 288 -16.10 22.76 6.67
N THR A 289 -15.13 21.86 6.74
CA THR A 289 -13.79 22.09 6.17
C THR A 289 -13.87 22.25 4.64
N LEU A 290 -14.62 21.37 3.96
CA LEU A 290 -14.84 21.48 2.51
C LEU A 290 -15.50 22.81 2.14
N TYR A 291 -16.51 23.24 2.89
CA TYR A 291 -17.17 24.52 2.66
C TYR A 291 -16.15 25.67 2.75
N SER A 292 -15.35 25.72 3.80
CA SER A 292 -14.35 26.78 3.99
C SER A 292 -13.31 26.80 2.86
N GLN A 293 -12.82 25.63 2.43
CA GLN A 293 -11.90 25.51 1.30
C GLN A 293 -12.53 25.98 -0.02
N GLN A 294 -13.76 25.59 -0.30
CA GLN A 294 -14.46 25.94 -1.53
C GLN A 294 -14.86 27.43 -1.58
N GLU A 295 -15.27 28.00 -0.45
CA GLU A 295 -15.55 29.44 -0.33
C GLU A 295 -14.29 30.26 -0.55
N TYR A 296 -13.16 29.87 0.06
CA TYR A 296 -11.86 30.48 -0.15
C TYR A 296 -11.45 30.44 -1.62
N MET A 297 -11.44 29.25 -2.24
CA MET A 297 -11.08 29.10 -3.66
C MET A 297 -11.98 29.90 -4.58
N TYR A 298 -13.28 29.97 -4.31
CA TYR A 298 -14.22 30.76 -5.09
C TYR A 298 -13.93 32.27 -4.99
N ARG A 299 -13.64 32.78 -3.78
CA ARG A 299 -13.35 34.20 -3.53
C ARG A 299 -12.02 34.63 -4.13
N THR A 300 -10.97 33.85 -3.93
CA THR A 300 -9.60 34.16 -4.36
C THR A 300 -9.33 33.80 -5.80
N LYS A 301 -10.28 33.13 -6.49
CA LYS A 301 -10.14 32.62 -7.86
C LYS A 301 -8.96 31.67 -8.03
N THR A 302 -8.53 31.00 -6.95
CA THR A 302 -7.51 29.96 -6.98
C THR A 302 -8.13 28.58 -7.08
N HIS A 303 -7.35 27.60 -7.54
CA HIS A 303 -7.69 26.18 -7.50
C HIS A 303 -6.81 25.39 -6.54
N LYS A 304 -5.97 26.09 -5.76
CA LYS A 304 -5.04 25.51 -4.80
C LYS A 304 -5.44 25.90 -3.39
N VAL A 305 -5.46 24.93 -2.52
CA VAL A 305 -5.63 25.04 -1.06
C VAL A 305 -4.94 23.85 -0.43
N ASP A 306 -4.33 24.08 0.73
CA ASP A 306 -3.67 23.03 1.48
C ASP A 306 -4.68 22.00 1.96
N ASP A 307 -4.26 20.75 2.03
CA ASP A 307 -5.08 19.60 2.45
C ASP A 307 -6.44 19.50 1.75
N ARG A 308 -6.48 19.87 0.47
CA ARG A 308 -7.71 19.91 -0.31
C ARG A 308 -8.51 18.62 -0.22
N ILE A 309 -9.74 18.71 0.28
CA ILE A 309 -10.68 17.60 0.32
C ILE A 309 -11.19 17.30 -1.09
N VAL A 310 -11.04 16.07 -1.52
CA VAL A 310 -11.47 15.56 -2.84
C VAL A 310 -12.54 14.47 -2.75
N SER A 311 -12.82 13.98 -1.52
CA SER A 311 -13.90 13.03 -1.24
C SER A 311 -14.42 13.25 0.17
N ILE A 312 -15.74 13.32 0.35
CA ILE A 312 -16.37 13.46 1.67
C ILE A 312 -16.32 12.13 2.42
N SER A 313 -16.51 11.03 1.72
CA SER A 313 -16.49 9.69 2.31
C SER A 313 -15.08 9.16 2.61
N GLN A 314 -14.05 9.76 2.00
CA GLN A 314 -12.65 9.39 2.11
C GLN A 314 -11.79 10.67 2.22
N PRO A 315 -11.91 11.40 3.34
CA PRO A 315 -11.34 12.76 3.47
C PRO A 315 -9.80 12.78 3.55
N TRP A 316 -9.16 11.64 3.74
CA TRP A 316 -7.70 11.50 3.72
C TRP A 316 -7.09 11.46 2.32
N VAL A 317 -7.89 11.16 1.28
CA VAL A 317 -7.39 11.11 -0.10
C VAL A 317 -7.02 12.52 -0.57
N ARG A 318 -5.85 12.63 -1.21
CA ARG A 318 -5.32 13.91 -1.72
C ARG A 318 -5.04 13.85 -3.22
N PRO A 319 -5.05 15.00 -3.89
CA PRO A 319 -4.59 15.10 -5.27
C PRO A 319 -3.06 14.97 -5.34
N ILE A 320 -2.56 14.06 -6.16
CA ILE A 320 -1.14 13.86 -6.42
C ILE A 320 -0.85 14.30 -7.86
N VAL A 321 -0.05 15.35 -8.01
CA VAL A 321 0.35 15.87 -9.32
C VAL A 321 1.48 15.01 -9.87
N ARG A 322 1.32 14.48 -11.08
CA ARG A 322 2.32 13.57 -11.68
C ARG A 322 2.94 14.07 -12.98
N GLY A 323 2.44 15.16 -13.56
CA GLY A 323 2.98 15.74 -14.80
C GLY A 323 2.95 14.81 -16.02
N LYS A 324 2.12 13.77 -16.03
CA LYS A 324 1.98 12.84 -17.16
C LYS A 324 1.03 13.38 -18.21
N GLN A 325 1.31 13.12 -19.49
CA GLN A 325 0.49 13.59 -20.63
C GLN A 325 -0.97 13.10 -20.59
N THR A 326 -1.25 11.97 -19.92
CA THR A 326 -2.60 11.35 -19.90
C THR A 326 -3.43 11.71 -18.66
N ALA A 327 -2.81 12.08 -17.56
CA ALA A 327 -3.47 12.50 -16.32
C ALA A 327 -2.53 13.35 -15.48
N ASP A 328 -2.80 14.64 -15.39
CA ASP A 328 -1.99 15.57 -14.61
C ASP A 328 -2.08 15.33 -13.11
N VAL A 329 -3.21 14.78 -12.64
CA VAL A 329 -3.51 14.55 -11.23
C VAL A 329 -4.13 13.16 -11.02
N GLU A 330 -3.57 12.39 -10.13
CA GLU A 330 -4.14 11.15 -9.59
C GLU A 330 -4.63 11.39 -8.14
N PHE A 331 -5.62 10.62 -7.67
CA PHE A 331 -6.20 10.75 -6.33
C PHE A 331 -5.99 9.45 -5.56
N GLY A 332 -5.10 9.42 -4.59
CA GLY A 332 -4.77 8.18 -3.89
C GLY A 332 -3.60 8.34 -2.93
N ALA A 333 -2.96 7.20 -2.61
CA ALA A 333 -1.75 7.17 -1.81
C ALA A 333 -0.50 7.34 -2.70
N LYS A 334 0.47 8.10 -2.23
CA LYS A 334 1.82 8.14 -2.77
C LYS A 334 2.63 7.04 -2.09
N VAL A 335 3.19 6.15 -2.88
CA VAL A 335 3.88 4.95 -2.38
C VAL A 335 5.31 4.97 -2.94
N GLU A 336 6.27 5.15 -2.05
CA GLU A 336 7.69 4.98 -2.35
C GLU A 336 8.07 3.52 -2.18
N MET A 337 8.72 2.97 -3.16
CA MET A 337 9.16 1.58 -3.16
C MET A 337 10.63 1.47 -3.49
N SER A 338 11.26 0.46 -2.91
CA SER A 338 12.61 0.05 -3.28
C SER A 338 12.62 -1.30 -3.98
N ILE A 339 13.67 -1.53 -4.77
CA ILE A 339 14.03 -2.85 -5.29
C ILE A 339 15.45 -3.17 -4.85
N VAL A 340 15.61 -4.33 -4.23
CA VAL A 340 16.90 -4.96 -3.94
C VAL A 340 16.82 -6.40 -4.42
N ASP A 341 17.80 -6.87 -5.21
CA ASP A 341 17.82 -8.20 -5.84
C ASP A 341 16.52 -8.52 -6.60
N GLY A 342 15.89 -7.47 -7.11
CA GLY A 342 14.65 -7.52 -7.85
C GLY A 342 13.38 -7.72 -6.99
N PHE A 343 13.46 -7.75 -5.66
CA PHE A 343 12.29 -7.80 -4.77
C PHE A 343 11.87 -6.41 -4.35
N LEU A 344 10.56 -6.20 -4.30
CA LEU A 344 9.94 -4.93 -3.93
C LEU A 344 9.76 -4.79 -2.43
N ARG A 345 9.98 -3.58 -1.91
CA ARG A 345 9.58 -3.16 -0.58
C ARG A 345 8.93 -1.78 -0.63
N ILE A 346 7.92 -1.56 0.20
CA ILE A 346 7.37 -0.23 0.44
C ILE A 346 8.24 0.41 1.52
N GLU A 347 8.89 1.53 1.17
CA GLU A 347 9.69 2.31 2.12
C GLU A 347 8.83 3.36 2.81
N ASP A 348 7.94 4.03 2.06
CA ASP A 348 7.01 5.02 2.61
C ASP A 348 5.66 4.98 1.88
N LEU A 349 4.58 5.23 2.63
CA LEU A 349 3.22 5.32 2.11
C LEU A 349 2.50 6.47 2.77
N ARG A 350 2.19 7.51 2.00
CA ARG A 350 1.48 8.70 2.49
C ARG A 350 0.30 9.04 1.59
N TRP A 351 -0.70 9.67 2.20
CA TRP A 351 -1.89 10.14 1.50
C TRP A 351 -1.77 11.60 1.08
N ASP A 352 -0.85 12.34 1.63
CA ASP A 352 -0.49 13.71 1.27
C ASP A 352 0.57 13.75 0.17
N ALA A 353 0.59 14.87 -0.56
CA ALA A 353 1.59 15.12 -1.58
C ALA A 353 2.88 15.62 -0.91
N TYR A 354 3.83 14.74 -0.67
CA TYR A 354 5.16 15.08 -0.17
C TYR A 354 6.22 15.07 -1.27
N ASN A 355 7.36 15.72 -1.01
CA ASN A 355 8.50 15.67 -1.91
C ASN A 355 9.30 14.38 -1.66
N GLU A 356 9.41 13.51 -2.65
CA GLU A 356 10.12 12.23 -2.60
C GLU A 356 11.60 12.37 -2.18
N SER A 357 12.23 13.50 -2.50
CA SER A 357 13.63 13.72 -2.13
C SER A 357 13.89 13.73 -0.62
N THR A 358 12.85 13.95 0.20
CA THR A 358 12.99 14.03 1.67
C THR A 358 13.06 12.66 2.35
N THR A 359 12.59 11.60 1.69
CA THR A 359 12.58 10.23 2.22
C THR A 359 13.81 9.42 1.82
N PHE A 360 14.66 9.97 0.94
CA PHE A 360 15.83 9.30 0.38
C PHE A 360 16.78 8.74 1.44
N GLN A 361 17.17 9.57 2.41
CA GLN A 361 18.13 9.17 3.45
C GLN A 361 17.52 8.08 4.36
N GLU A 362 16.23 8.21 4.71
CA GLU A 362 15.51 7.20 5.50
C GLU A 362 15.49 5.85 4.77
N SER A 363 15.29 5.84 3.45
CA SER A 363 15.29 4.62 2.63
C SER A 363 16.67 3.98 2.54
N VAL A 364 17.74 4.78 2.47
CA VAL A 364 19.13 4.29 2.50
C VAL A 364 19.51 3.75 3.87
N GLU A 365 19.13 4.42 4.96
CA GLU A 365 19.32 3.93 6.32
C GLU A 365 18.52 2.66 6.61
N SER A 366 17.32 2.54 6.06
CA SER A 366 16.52 1.32 6.12
C SER A 366 17.23 0.14 5.43
N TYR A 367 17.92 0.40 4.31
CA TYR A 367 18.78 -0.58 3.65
C TYR A 367 19.95 -1.00 4.55
N ARG A 368 20.70 -0.03 5.10
CA ARG A 368 21.82 -0.27 6.01
C ARG A 368 21.39 -1.11 7.20
N LYS A 369 20.29 -0.75 7.84
CA LYS A 369 19.76 -1.51 8.99
C LYS A 369 19.46 -2.96 8.64
N ALA A 370 18.96 -3.23 7.43
CA ALA A 370 18.59 -4.57 7.00
C ALA A 370 19.78 -5.44 6.58
N TYR A 371 20.78 -4.84 5.93
CA TYR A 371 21.93 -5.57 5.34
C TYR A 371 23.23 -5.37 6.10
N GLY A 372 23.29 -4.37 7.02
CA GLY A 372 24.43 -4.03 7.85
C GLY A 372 25.51 -3.20 7.19
N HIS A 373 25.39 -2.91 5.91
CA HIS A 373 26.28 -2.07 5.12
C HIS A 373 25.44 -1.11 4.27
N TYR A 374 26.04 -0.03 3.79
CA TYR A 374 25.39 0.84 2.80
C TYR A 374 25.33 0.18 1.42
N PRO A 375 24.39 0.58 0.55
CA PRO A 375 24.43 0.16 -0.85
C PRO A 375 25.66 0.76 -1.56
N GLU A 376 26.30 -0.01 -2.43
CA GLU A 376 27.36 0.49 -3.31
C GLU A 376 26.83 1.60 -4.22
N ARG A 377 25.60 1.40 -4.74
CA ARG A 377 24.94 2.36 -5.62
C ARG A 377 23.44 2.46 -5.38
N VAL A 378 22.93 3.67 -5.53
CA VAL A 378 21.51 3.97 -5.50
C VAL A 378 21.06 4.47 -6.87
N LEU A 379 20.06 3.83 -7.45
CA LEU A 379 19.45 4.20 -8.73
C LEU A 379 18.08 4.82 -8.48
N ALA A 380 17.98 6.13 -8.59
CA ALA A 380 16.76 6.88 -8.29
C ALA A 380 16.46 7.92 -9.39
N ASP A 381 15.25 8.47 -9.38
CA ASP A 381 14.89 9.55 -10.31
C ASP A 381 15.60 10.85 -9.96
N THR A 382 15.67 11.76 -10.93
CA THR A 382 16.34 13.06 -10.79
C THR A 382 15.80 13.90 -9.63
N ILE A 383 14.57 13.70 -9.22
CA ILE A 383 13.96 14.37 -8.06
C ILE A 383 14.71 14.07 -6.75
N PHE A 384 15.31 12.90 -6.60
CA PHE A 384 16.09 12.50 -5.43
C PHE A 384 17.49 13.14 -5.40
N ARG A 385 17.96 13.71 -6.50
CA ARG A 385 19.31 14.29 -6.64
C ARG A 385 19.41 15.72 -6.09
N THR A 386 19.00 15.94 -4.88
CA THR A 386 19.23 17.21 -4.16
C THR A 386 20.70 17.35 -3.77
N ARG A 387 21.15 18.59 -3.53
CA ARG A 387 22.53 18.83 -3.04
C ARG A 387 22.80 18.14 -1.71
N GLU A 388 21.78 18.03 -0.88
CA GLU A 388 21.82 17.37 0.42
C GLU A 388 22.02 15.85 0.26
N ASN A 389 21.17 15.20 -0.53
CA ASN A 389 21.27 13.76 -0.78
C ASN A 389 22.59 13.37 -1.49
N MET A 390 23.08 14.22 -2.40
CA MET A 390 24.38 13.99 -3.04
C MET A 390 25.55 14.13 -2.06
N ARG A 391 25.45 15.05 -1.09
CA ARG A 391 26.45 15.19 -0.03
C ARG A 391 26.44 13.95 0.86
N TYR A 392 25.25 13.54 1.31
CA TYR A 392 25.06 12.34 2.09
C TYR A 392 25.64 11.09 1.41
N CYS A 393 25.35 10.88 0.11
CA CYS A 393 25.91 9.77 -0.64
C CYS A 393 27.43 9.83 -0.70
N LYS A 394 28.03 11.02 -0.88
CA LYS A 394 29.48 11.19 -0.91
C LYS A 394 30.12 10.89 0.46
N GLU A 395 29.50 11.29 1.55
CA GLU A 395 29.97 11.04 2.92
C GLU A 395 30.00 9.54 3.24
N HIS A 396 29.03 8.77 2.70
CA HIS A 396 28.94 7.32 2.91
C HIS A 396 29.49 6.47 1.76
N GLY A 397 30.22 7.07 0.80
CA GLY A 397 30.82 6.33 -0.31
C GLY A 397 29.82 5.69 -1.29
N ILE A 398 28.58 6.19 -1.35
CA ILE A 398 27.49 5.66 -2.18
C ILE A 398 27.52 6.31 -3.57
N HIS A 399 27.46 5.51 -4.61
CA HIS A 399 27.28 6.03 -5.98
C HIS A 399 25.78 6.32 -6.23
N LEU A 400 25.42 7.59 -6.45
CA LEU A 400 24.08 8.00 -6.86
C LEU A 400 24.04 8.24 -8.37
N ASN A 401 23.21 7.48 -9.11
CA ASN A 401 23.10 7.54 -10.56
C ASN A 401 22.80 8.94 -11.12
N GLY A 402 23.12 9.14 -12.39
CA GLY A 402 22.77 10.33 -13.17
C GLY A 402 23.95 11.26 -13.44
N PRO A 403 23.74 12.34 -14.21
CA PRO A 403 24.80 13.15 -14.77
C PRO A 403 25.57 13.91 -13.68
N LYS A 404 26.87 14.07 -13.91
CA LYS A 404 27.74 14.92 -13.08
C LYS A 404 27.20 16.35 -13.05
N LEU A 405 27.12 16.95 -11.88
CA LEU A 405 26.83 18.39 -11.75
C LEU A 405 28.03 19.24 -12.14
N GLY A 406 27.79 20.34 -12.86
CA GLY A 406 28.79 21.29 -13.27
C GLY A 406 29.29 21.06 -14.69
N LYS A 407 30.54 21.48 -14.98
CA LYS A 407 31.10 21.34 -16.31
C LYS A 407 31.31 19.87 -16.70
N PRO A 408 30.95 19.48 -17.93
CA PRO A 408 31.28 18.16 -18.47
C PRO A 408 32.77 17.85 -18.35
N TYR A 409 33.13 16.57 -18.37
CA TYR A 409 34.52 16.18 -18.43
C TYR A 409 35.19 16.75 -19.68
N ALA A 410 36.40 17.25 -19.56
CA ALA A 410 37.15 17.81 -20.69
C ALA A 410 37.55 16.75 -21.73
N ASP A 411 37.75 15.51 -21.28
CA ASP A 411 38.12 14.38 -22.14
C ASP A 411 36.86 13.74 -22.78
N PRO A 412 36.78 13.71 -24.13
CA PRO A 412 35.68 13.08 -24.85
C PRO A 412 35.52 11.58 -24.57
N ALA A 413 36.62 10.87 -24.27
CA ALA A 413 36.60 9.43 -23.97
C ALA A 413 35.86 9.18 -22.61
N ILE A 414 36.20 9.98 -21.61
CA ILE A 414 35.56 9.95 -20.29
C ILE A 414 34.07 10.31 -20.41
N GLN A 415 33.74 11.34 -21.23
CA GLN A 415 32.32 11.68 -21.48
C GLN A 415 31.53 10.53 -22.10
N LYS A 416 32.16 9.81 -23.06
CA LYS A 416 31.50 8.66 -23.69
C LYS A 416 31.28 7.51 -22.71
N GLN A 417 32.25 7.23 -21.85
CA GLN A 417 32.13 6.21 -20.80
C GLN A 417 31.03 6.59 -19.81
N GLN A 418 30.99 7.83 -19.34
CA GLN A 418 29.98 8.33 -18.43
C GLN A 418 28.56 8.21 -19.02
N LYS A 419 28.36 8.63 -20.26
CA LYS A 419 27.07 8.48 -20.95
C LYS A 419 26.65 7.02 -21.11
N LYS A 420 27.61 6.11 -21.33
CA LYS A 420 27.30 4.67 -21.39
C LYS A 420 26.84 4.14 -20.03
N LEU A 421 27.53 4.55 -18.95
CA LEU A 421 27.13 4.17 -17.58
C LEU A 421 25.73 4.71 -17.25
N GLU A 422 25.47 5.99 -17.49
CA GLU A 422 24.17 6.62 -17.27
C GLU A 422 23.04 5.92 -18.04
N TRP A 423 23.33 5.48 -19.28
CA TRP A 423 22.38 4.72 -20.08
C TRP A 423 22.09 3.34 -19.47
N GLN A 424 23.11 2.63 -19.00
CA GLN A 424 22.98 1.35 -18.33
C GLN A 424 22.17 1.47 -17.04
N GLU A 425 22.54 2.43 -16.18
CA GLU A 425 21.85 2.71 -14.92
C GLU A 425 20.37 3.10 -15.13
N SER A 426 20.09 3.89 -16.16
CA SER A 426 18.72 4.22 -16.55
C SER A 426 17.93 2.97 -16.98
N GLY A 427 18.56 2.03 -17.67
CA GLY A 427 17.97 0.75 -18.05
C GLY A 427 17.67 -0.14 -16.84
N GLU A 428 18.59 -0.19 -15.87
CA GLU A 428 18.42 -0.92 -14.61
C GLU A 428 17.31 -0.28 -13.75
N ARG A 429 17.32 1.05 -13.58
CA ARG A 429 16.25 1.80 -12.90
C ARG A 429 14.87 1.51 -13.49
N GLY A 430 14.78 1.30 -14.80
CA GLY A 430 13.53 0.90 -15.47
C GLY A 430 12.90 -0.39 -14.92
N GLU A 431 13.60 -1.18 -14.07
CA GLU A 431 13.00 -2.35 -13.41
C GLU A 431 11.86 -1.95 -12.48
N ILE A 432 12.01 -0.88 -11.70
CA ILE A 432 10.97 -0.43 -10.77
C ILE A 432 9.74 0.07 -11.51
N GLU A 433 9.92 0.81 -12.61
CA GLU A 433 8.81 1.26 -13.46
C GLU A 433 8.05 0.08 -14.10
N ARG A 434 8.77 -0.95 -14.54
CA ARG A 434 8.17 -2.21 -15.04
C ARG A 434 7.34 -2.89 -13.95
N ASN A 435 7.84 -2.94 -12.72
CA ASN A 435 7.12 -3.50 -11.58
C ASN A 435 5.86 -2.67 -11.24
N PHE A 436 5.93 -1.34 -11.26
CA PHE A 436 4.74 -0.49 -11.11
C PHE A 436 3.70 -0.80 -12.19
N GLY A 437 4.13 -0.92 -13.44
CA GLY A 437 3.25 -1.31 -14.55
C GLY A 437 2.60 -2.67 -14.36
N VAL A 438 3.32 -3.66 -13.86
CA VAL A 438 2.79 -5.00 -13.54
C VAL A 438 1.83 -4.93 -12.36
N GLY A 439 2.19 -4.24 -11.27
CA GLY A 439 1.37 -4.05 -10.08
C GLY A 439 0.02 -3.41 -10.43
N LYS A 440 0.06 -2.35 -11.24
CA LYS A 440 -1.15 -1.67 -11.72
C LYS A 440 -1.99 -2.55 -12.64
N ARG A 441 -1.40 -3.26 -13.59
CA ARG A 441 -2.16 -4.07 -14.55
C ARG A 441 -2.73 -5.36 -13.94
N ARG A 442 -2.00 -6.01 -13.01
CA ARG A 442 -2.33 -7.37 -12.55
C ARG A 442 -2.66 -7.49 -11.07
N TYR A 443 -2.19 -6.57 -10.21
CA TYR A 443 -2.20 -6.75 -8.76
C TYR A 443 -2.83 -5.57 -8.02
N CYS A 444 -3.91 -5.03 -8.55
CA CYS A 444 -4.80 -4.05 -7.92
C CYS A 444 -4.20 -2.67 -7.57
N LEU A 445 -2.94 -2.36 -7.93
CA LEU A 445 -2.33 -1.05 -7.63
C LEU A 445 -2.84 0.09 -8.52
N ASP A 446 -3.66 -0.19 -9.54
CA ASP A 446 -4.29 0.83 -10.39
C ASP A 446 -5.58 1.39 -9.79
N ARG A 447 -6.22 0.66 -8.87
CA ARG A 447 -7.50 1.06 -8.30
C ARG A 447 -7.75 0.38 -6.96
N ILE A 448 -7.56 1.10 -5.88
CA ILE A 448 -7.84 0.62 -4.52
C ILE A 448 -9.34 0.80 -4.24
N VAL A 449 -10.06 -0.30 -4.04
CA VAL A 449 -11.52 -0.31 -3.91
C VAL A 449 -12.03 -0.22 -2.47
N THR A 450 -11.18 -0.45 -1.49
CA THR A 450 -11.49 -0.34 -0.06
C THR A 450 -11.75 1.11 0.34
N LYS A 451 -12.61 1.33 1.33
CA LYS A 451 -13.13 2.66 1.68
C LYS A 451 -12.59 3.23 2.99
N LEU A 452 -11.81 2.47 3.74
CA LEU A 452 -11.16 2.91 4.97
C LEU A 452 -9.67 3.08 4.69
N LYS A 453 -9.03 4.04 5.35
CA LYS A 453 -7.62 4.36 5.18
C LYS A 453 -6.76 3.12 5.43
N GLU A 454 -6.90 2.52 6.59
CA GLU A 454 -6.13 1.36 7.05
C GLU A 454 -6.32 0.16 6.10
N THR A 455 -7.55 -0.11 5.68
CA THR A 455 -7.82 -1.23 4.74
C THR A 455 -7.27 -0.97 3.34
N SER A 456 -7.13 0.30 2.95
CA SER A 456 -6.51 0.68 1.67
C SER A 456 -5.00 0.48 1.72
N GLU A 457 -4.35 0.83 2.81
CA GLU A 457 -2.93 0.58 3.06
C GLU A 457 -2.64 -0.93 3.06
N VAL A 458 -3.48 -1.73 3.73
CA VAL A 458 -3.40 -3.20 3.71
C VAL A 458 -3.46 -3.75 2.29
N MET A 459 -4.37 -3.25 1.44
CA MET A 459 -4.46 -3.72 0.05
C MET A 459 -3.23 -3.35 -0.79
N ILE A 460 -2.62 -2.19 -0.55
CA ILE A 460 -1.38 -1.78 -1.23
C ILE A 460 -0.23 -2.69 -0.80
N HIS A 461 -0.03 -2.91 0.51
CA HIS A 461 1.00 -3.82 1.02
C HIS A 461 0.79 -5.27 0.57
N ALA A 462 -0.46 -5.76 0.58
CA ALA A 462 -0.79 -7.09 0.10
C ALA A 462 -0.48 -7.27 -1.39
N SER A 463 -0.66 -6.22 -2.21
CA SER A 463 -0.32 -6.25 -3.63
C SER A 463 1.19 -6.43 -3.84
N VAL A 464 2.03 -5.68 -3.11
CA VAL A 464 3.49 -5.79 -3.18
C VAL A 464 3.95 -7.16 -2.67
N LEU A 465 3.43 -7.60 -1.53
CA LEU A 465 3.69 -8.93 -0.97
C LEU A 465 3.38 -10.04 -1.99
N TYR A 466 2.21 -9.97 -2.61
CA TYR A 466 1.82 -10.98 -3.61
C TYR A 466 2.70 -10.94 -4.87
N MET A 467 3.13 -9.76 -5.31
CA MET A 467 4.10 -9.62 -6.40
C MET A 467 5.42 -10.35 -6.09
N ASN A 468 5.93 -10.19 -4.87
CA ASN A 468 7.14 -10.88 -4.43
C ASN A 468 6.96 -12.39 -4.32
N LEU A 469 5.84 -12.86 -3.79
CA LEU A 469 5.50 -14.28 -3.77
C LEU A 469 5.49 -14.89 -5.20
N ARG A 470 4.87 -14.20 -6.15
CA ARG A 470 4.86 -14.62 -7.57
C ARG A 470 6.24 -14.56 -8.21
N LYS A 471 7.10 -13.62 -7.81
CA LYS A 471 8.50 -13.57 -8.25
C LYS A 471 9.28 -14.75 -7.69
N LYS A 472 9.18 -15.02 -6.39
CA LYS A 472 9.86 -16.15 -5.74
C LYS A 472 9.48 -17.49 -6.38
N LEU A 473 8.21 -17.67 -6.67
CA LEU A 473 7.72 -18.85 -7.41
C LEU A 473 8.36 -18.98 -8.81
N ARG A 474 8.45 -17.88 -9.56
CA ARG A 474 9.08 -17.87 -10.89
C ARG A 474 10.58 -18.18 -10.83
N LEU A 475 11.27 -17.68 -9.81
CA LEU A 475 12.69 -17.98 -9.61
C LEU A 475 12.90 -19.46 -9.32
N LEU A 476 12.08 -20.06 -8.44
CA LEU A 476 12.13 -21.49 -8.15
C LEU A 476 11.90 -22.33 -9.42
N LEU A 477 10.93 -21.98 -10.24
CA LEU A 477 10.69 -22.66 -11.52
C LEU A 477 11.87 -22.54 -12.49
N ARG A 478 12.49 -21.36 -12.57
CA ARG A 478 13.70 -21.14 -13.41
C ARG A 478 14.87 -22.00 -12.94
N LEU A 479 15.12 -22.07 -11.65
CA LEU A 479 16.15 -22.92 -11.07
C LEU A 479 15.91 -24.40 -11.38
N PHE A 480 14.67 -24.85 -11.23
CA PHE A 480 14.26 -26.21 -11.56
C PHE A 480 14.50 -26.55 -13.05
N PHE A 481 14.07 -25.69 -13.96
CA PHE A 481 14.29 -25.91 -15.39
C PHE A 481 15.77 -25.82 -15.77
N SER A 482 16.55 -24.96 -15.14
CA SER A 482 18.01 -24.90 -15.35
C SER A 482 18.68 -26.18 -14.87
N TRP A 483 18.32 -26.66 -13.68
CA TRP A 483 18.82 -27.94 -13.17
C TRP A 483 18.45 -29.11 -14.07
N LEU A 484 17.18 -29.19 -14.52
CA LEU A 484 16.73 -30.23 -15.42
C LEU A 484 17.51 -30.23 -16.74
N ARG A 485 17.70 -29.04 -17.34
CA ARG A 485 18.50 -28.89 -18.56
C ARG A 485 19.94 -29.39 -18.39
N ASN A 486 20.58 -29.00 -17.30
CA ASN A 486 21.94 -29.43 -17.00
C ASN A 486 22.01 -30.94 -16.74
N SER A 487 21.03 -31.52 -16.06
CA SER A 487 20.94 -32.97 -15.83
C SER A 487 20.77 -33.76 -17.14
N ILE A 488 19.94 -33.29 -18.05
CA ILE A 488 19.78 -33.89 -19.40
C ILE A 488 21.08 -33.76 -20.19
N GLN A 489 21.74 -32.60 -20.16
CA GLN A 489 23.01 -32.38 -20.86
C GLN A 489 24.09 -33.37 -20.38
N ILE A 490 24.24 -33.54 -19.07
CA ILE A 490 25.19 -34.49 -18.48
C ILE A 490 24.87 -35.94 -18.89
N GLN A 491 23.59 -36.32 -18.96
CA GLN A 491 23.20 -37.67 -19.41
C GLN A 491 23.51 -37.91 -20.89
N LEU A 492 23.29 -36.90 -21.74
CA LEU A 492 23.63 -36.94 -23.16
C LEU A 492 25.15 -37.08 -23.37
N GLU A 493 25.95 -36.31 -22.63
CA GLU A 493 27.42 -36.40 -22.70
C GLU A 493 27.92 -37.77 -22.23
N ARG A 494 27.34 -38.35 -21.18
CA ARG A 494 27.67 -39.71 -20.72
C ARG A 494 27.29 -40.77 -21.78
N ALA A 495 26.13 -40.61 -22.42
CA ALA A 495 25.69 -41.53 -23.48
C ALA A 495 26.58 -41.46 -24.72
N THR A 496 27.02 -40.27 -25.12
CA THR A 496 27.97 -40.09 -26.23
C THR A 496 29.36 -40.65 -25.91
N LEU A 497 29.84 -40.49 -24.68
CA LEU A 497 31.10 -41.10 -24.23
C LEU A 497 31.04 -42.64 -24.14
N ALA A 498 29.87 -43.20 -23.87
CA ALA A 498 29.67 -44.67 -23.85
C ALA A 498 29.54 -45.29 -25.23
N LEU A 499 29.26 -44.50 -26.27
CA LEU A 499 29.15 -44.92 -27.66
C LEU A 499 30.43 -44.67 -28.48
N ALA A 500 31.37 -43.93 -27.93
CA ALA A 500 32.72 -43.75 -28.49
C ALA A 500 33.71 -44.75 -27.90
#